data_1cca97643967ba24fe50a5474dccb5b6
#
_entry.id   1cca97643967ba24fe50a5474dccb5b6
#
_cell.length_a   1.000
_cell.length_b   1.000
_cell.length_c   1.000
_cell.angle_alpha   90.00
_cell.angle_beta   90.00
_cell.angle_gamma   90.00
#
_symmetry.space_group_name_H-M   'P 1'
#
loop_
_entity.id
_entity.type
_entity.pdbx_description
1 polymer ?
#
loop_
_entity_poly.entity_id
_entity_poly.type
_entity_poly.pdbx_seq_one_letter_code
_entity_poly.pdbx_strand_id
1 'polypeptide(L)'
;LTPSLWGFEERETLMTFYERASGSRLHANYFRTGGVHKDIPMKLVEDIEKFCKSFPKIIDDLEGLLTDNRIFKQRNVEIGIVSKQEALDHSFSGVMLRGSGVPWDLRRSQPYEIYKDLDFKIPVGKNGDCYDRYLCRIEEMRESVKIILQCIERLPKGPVISIDNKISPPNRDDIKQSMEALIHHFKLFTEGYRVPKGDVYTAVEAPKGEFGVYLISDGSNKPYRCKIRAPGFSHLQAMDYLIRGHMLADVPAVLGSLDIVFGEVDR
;
A
#
# COMPACT_ATOMS: atom_id res chain seq x y z
N LEU A 1 5.57 5.06 23.90
CA LEU A 1 6.75 5.49 23.14
C LEU A 1 7.59 4.30 22.63
N THR A 2 7.87 3.27 23.46
CA THR A 2 8.70 2.12 23.09
C THR A 2 8.22 1.37 21.83
N PRO A 3 6.93 1.01 21.67
CA PRO A 3 6.46 0.35 20.45
C PRO A 3 6.68 1.19 19.20
N SER A 4 6.53 2.52 19.31
CA SER A 4 6.77 3.42 18.18
C SER A 4 8.24 3.45 17.78
N LEU A 5 9.18 3.45 18.76
CA LEU A 5 10.61 3.43 18.47
C LEU A 5 11.03 2.12 17.80
N TRP A 6 10.53 0.98 18.25
CA TRP A 6 10.78 -0.31 17.60
C TRP A 6 10.22 -0.34 16.16
N GLY A 7 9.01 0.18 15.96
CA GLY A 7 8.44 0.31 14.63
C GLY A 7 9.26 1.20 13.69
N PHE A 8 9.87 2.27 14.21
CA PHE A 8 10.75 3.13 13.41
C PHE A 8 12.08 2.47 13.06
N GLU A 9 12.64 1.63 13.94
CA GLU A 9 13.85 0.85 13.66
C GLU A 9 13.63 -0.09 12.48
N GLU A 10 12.53 -0.85 12.49
CA GLU A 10 12.18 -1.74 11.37
C GLU A 10 11.83 -0.97 10.10
N ARG A 11 11.17 0.17 10.23
CA ARG A 11 10.89 1.05 9.08
C ARG A 11 12.17 1.57 8.44
N GLU A 12 13.21 1.87 9.22
CA GLU A 12 14.51 2.27 8.70
C GLU A 12 15.13 1.18 7.82
N THR A 13 15.05 -0.07 8.25
CA THR A 13 15.49 -1.22 7.46
C THR A 13 14.73 -1.33 6.14
N LEU A 14 13.40 -1.18 6.16
CA LEU A 14 12.57 -1.19 4.95
C LEU A 14 12.91 -0.02 4.00
N MET A 15 13.18 1.16 4.53
CA MET A 15 13.60 2.32 3.71
C MET A 15 14.97 2.08 3.05
N THR A 16 15.87 1.35 3.69
CA THR A 16 17.14 0.94 3.08
C THR A 16 16.91 -0.01 1.89
N PHE A 17 15.91 -0.89 1.95
CA PHE A 17 15.54 -1.73 0.80
C PHE A 17 15.00 -0.90 -0.36
N TYR A 18 14.14 0.07 -0.11
CA TYR A 18 13.66 1.00 -1.13
C TYR A 18 14.81 1.79 -1.77
N GLU A 19 15.74 2.30 -0.97
CA GLU A 19 16.91 3.04 -1.47
C GLU A 19 17.77 2.17 -2.39
N ARG A 20 18.03 0.92 -2.02
CA ARG A 20 18.80 -0.02 -2.84
C ARG A 20 18.11 -0.42 -4.14
N ALA A 21 16.78 -0.49 -4.15
CA ALA A 21 16.00 -0.82 -5.34
C ALA A 21 15.81 0.38 -6.27
N SER A 22 15.48 1.55 -5.74
CA SER A 22 15.05 2.71 -6.52
C SER A 22 15.98 3.93 -6.43
N GLY A 23 16.90 3.97 -5.47
CA GLY A 23 17.74 5.13 -5.16
C GLY A 23 17.08 6.15 -4.23
N SER A 24 15.84 5.92 -3.79
CA SER A 24 15.09 6.83 -2.93
C SER A 24 14.54 6.09 -1.71
N ARG A 25 14.69 6.68 -0.52
CA ARG A 25 14.32 6.04 0.75
C ARG A 25 12.81 5.95 0.96
N LEU A 26 12.04 6.94 0.51
CA LEU A 26 10.62 7.03 0.76
C LEU A 26 9.80 7.17 -0.53
N HIS A 27 10.15 8.11 -1.38
CA HIS A 27 9.45 8.39 -2.64
C HIS A 27 10.05 7.57 -3.78
N ALA A 28 9.93 6.25 -3.71
CA ALA A 28 10.47 5.34 -4.69
C ALA A 28 9.71 5.45 -6.03
N ASN A 29 10.42 5.80 -7.10
CA ASN A 29 9.90 5.75 -8.46
C ASN A 29 10.38 4.46 -9.15
N TYR A 30 9.97 3.31 -8.61
CA TYR A 30 10.40 2.01 -9.07
C TYR A 30 9.51 1.47 -10.19
N PHE A 31 8.19 1.54 -10.00
CA PHE A 31 7.21 1.15 -11.03
C PHE A 31 7.12 2.23 -12.11
N ARG A 32 7.18 1.80 -13.36
CA ARG A 32 7.11 2.69 -14.52
C ARG A 32 6.20 2.10 -15.59
N THR A 33 5.76 2.91 -16.52
CA THR A 33 5.02 2.42 -17.69
C THR A 33 5.88 1.40 -18.44
N GLY A 34 5.33 0.22 -18.64
CA GLY A 34 6.04 -0.90 -19.27
C GLY A 34 6.80 -1.83 -18.33
N GLY A 35 6.83 -1.56 -16.99
CA GLY A 35 7.48 -2.46 -16.04
C GLY A 35 8.10 -1.76 -14.84
N VAL A 36 9.34 -2.10 -14.51
CA VAL A 36 10.09 -1.52 -13.40
C VAL A 36 11.40 -0.88 -13.86
N HIS A 37 11.94 0.02 -13.05
CA HIS A 37 13.13 0.78 -13.42
C HIS A 37 14.37 -0.07 -13.61
N LYS A 38 14.60 -1.04 -12.73
CA LYS A 38 15.74 -1.96 -12.73
C LYS A 38 15.34 -3.29 -12.10
N ASP A 39 16.09 -4.33 -12.42
CA ASP A 39 15.98 -5.61 -11.72
C ASP A 39 16.48 -5.50 -10.28
N ILE A 40 15.94 -6.33 -9.40
CA ILE A 40 16.30 -6.36 -7.99
C ILE A 40 17.62 -7.15 -7.85
N PRO A 41 18.68 -6.56 -7.25
CA PRO A 41 19.93 -7.28 -7.00
C PRO A 41 19.70 -8.50 -6.08
N MET A 42 20.28 -9.66 -6.40
CA MET A 42 20.12 -10.90 -5.60
C MET A 42 20.48 -10.70 -4.13
N LYS A 43 21.52 -9.92 -3.83
CA LYS A 43 21.88 -9.59 -2.44
C LYS A 43 20.76 -8.85 -1.70
N LEU A 44 19.98 -8.02 -2.40
CA LEU A 44 18.82 -7.35 -1.79
C LEU A 44 17.71 -8.36 -1.49
N VAL A 45 17.46 -9.31 -2.39
CA VAL A 45 16.48 -10.39 -2.18
C VAL A 45 16.84 -11.23 -0.95
N GLU A 46 18.11 -11.60 -0.79
CA GLU A 46 18.61 -12.32 0.39
C GLU A 46 18.41 -11.53 1.70
N ASP A 47 18.66 -10.23 1.66
CA ASP A 47 18.50 -9.37 2.85
C ASP A 47 17.01 -9.17 3.20
N ILE A 48 16.13 -9.08 2.21
CA ILE A 48 14.67 -9.06 2.42
C ILE A 48 14.20 -10.39 3.02
N GLU A 49 14.70 -11.52 2.53
CA GLU A 49 14.37 -12.84 3.09
C GLU A 49 14.80 -12.97 4.56
N LYS A 50 16.01 -12.51 4.89
CA LYS A 50 16.49 -12.48 6.29
C LYS A 50 15.59 -11.61 7.17
N PHE A 51 15.22 -10.43 6.69
CA PHE A 51 14.29 -9.55 7.38
C PHE A 51 12.96 -10.24 7.63
N CYS A 52 12.36 -10.86 6.62
CA CYS A 52 11.09 -11.58 6.75
C CYS A 52 11.15 -12.74 7.75
N LYS A 53 12.30 -13.39 7.90
CA LYS A 53 12.51 -14.45 8.90
C LYS A 53 12.63 -13.93 10.33
N SER A 54 13.16 -12.73 10.53
CA SER A 54 13.32 -12.12 11.86
C SER A 54 12.11 -11.33 12.33
N PHE A 55 11.38 -10.71 11.41
CA PHE A 55 10.29 -9.78 11.69
C PHE A 55 9.14 -10.37 12.53
N PRO A 56 8.71 -11.65 12.37
CA PRO A 56 7.67 -12.24 13.22
C PRO A 56 7.97 -12.17 14.72
N LYS A 57 9.25 -12.29 15.12
CA LYS A 57 9.65 -12.15 16.52
C LYS A 57 9.39 -10.74 17.05
N ILE A 58 9.63 -9.73 16.22
CA ILE A 58 9.38 -8.33 16.57
C ILE A 58 7.88 -8.08 16.75
N ILE A 59 7.06 -8.68 15.89
CA ILE A 59 5.59 -8.64 16.04
C ILE A 59 5.19 -9.29 17.37
N ASP A 60 5.76 -10.44 17.73
CA ASP A 60 5.46 -11.14 19.00
C ASP A 60 5.87 -10.29 20.21
N ASP A 61 7.01 -9.63 20.15
CA ASP A 61 7.48 -8.72 21.21
C ASP A 61 6.55 -7.50 21.34
N LEU A 62 6.05 -6.93 20.25
CA LEU A 62 5.08 -5.85 20.25
C LEU A 62 3.73 -6.29 20.83
N GLU A 63 3.25 -7.47 20.45
CA GLU A 63 2.01 -8.03 21.02
C GLU A 63 2.14 -8.31 22.50
N GLY A 64 3.26 -8.88 22.95
CA GLY A 64 3.53 -9.11 24.35
C GLY A 64 3.49 -7.84 25.21
N LEU A 65 3.86 -6.69 24.62
CA LEU A 65 3.81 -5.39 25.29
C LEU A 65 2.42 -4.74 25.26
N LEU A 66 1.64 -4.90 24.17
CA LEU A 66 0.44 -4.14 23.91
C LEU A 66 -0.85 -4.95 24.05
N THR A 67 -0.94 -6.13 23.41
CA THR A 67 -2.20 -6.85 23.19
C THR A 67 -2.91 -7.16 24.51
N ASP A 68 -2.20 -7.66 25.50
CA ASP A 68 -2.80 -8.00 26.80
C ASP A 68 -2.64 -6.91 27.87
N ASN A 69 -2.07 -5.77 27.50
CA ASN A 69 -1.89 -4.66 28.41
C ASN A 69 -3.25 -4.05 28.81
N ARG A 70 -3.55 -4.03 30.10
CA ARG A 70 -4.80 -3.51 30.65
C ARG A 70 -5.07 -2.06 30.23
N ILE A 71 -4.04 -1.22 30.25
CA ILE A 71 -4.18 0.20 29.90
C ILE A 71 -4.49 0.34 28.42
N PHE A 72 -3.80 -0.42 27.56
CA PHE A 72 -4.02 -0.40 26.12
C PHE A 72 -5.43 -0.88 25.77
N LYS A 73 -5.90 -1.96 26.39
CA LYS A 73 -7.28 -2.46 26.21
C LYS A 73 -8.31 -1.40 26.63
N GLN A 74 -8.15 -0.80 27.81
CA GLN A 74 -9.07 0.25 28.28
C GLN A 74 -9.14 1.49 27.40
N ARG A 75 -8.09 1.74 26.62
CA ARG A 75 -8.00 2.90 25.71
C ARG A 75 -8.38 2.58 24.27
N ASN A 76 -8.74 1.36 23.91
CA ASN A 76 -9.04 0.95 22.55
C ASN A 76 -10.30 0.10 22.43
N VAL A 77 -10.66 -0.70 23.45
CA VAL A 77 -11.87 -1.52 23.45
C VAL A 77 -13.09 -0.63 23.63
N GLU A 78 -14.12 -0.85 22.81
CA GLU A 78 -15.36 -0.07 22.78
C GLU A 78 -15.21 1.41 22.42
N ILE A 79 -14.04 1.78 21.83
CA ILE A 79 -13.78 3.17 21.39
C ILE A 79 -13.83 3.23 19.87
N GLY A 80 -14.57 4.22 19.33
CA GLY A 80 -14.73 4.45 17.91
C GLY A 80 -15.35 3.24 17.19
N ILE A 81 -16.43 2.71 17.75
CA ILE A 81 -17.17 1.57 17.20
C ILE A 81 -17.86 1.98 15.90
N VAL A 82 -17.74 1.13 14.88
CA VAL A 82 -18.46 1.27 13.61
C VAL A 82 -19.13 -0.06 13.28
N SER A 83 -20.43 -0.03 13.13
CA SER A 83 -21.19 -1.18 12.68
C SER A 83 -20.91 -1.48 11.20
N LYS A 84 -21.23 -2.69 10.77
CA LYS A 84 -21.08 -3.13 9.38
C LYS A 84 -21.78 -2.19 8.38
N GLN A 85 -23.02 -1.77 8.71
CA GLN A 85 -23.81 -0.90 7.83
C GLN A 85 -23.22 0.49 7.75
N GLU A 86 -22.84 1.08 8.87
CA GLU A 86 -22.21 2.39 8.92
C GLU A 86 -20.87 2.42 8.18
N ALA A 87 -20.09 1.33 8.29
CA ALA A 87 -18.83 1.21 7.54
C ALA A 87 -19.06 1.25 6.01
N LEU A 88 -20.13 0.62 5.52
CA LEU A 88 -20.51 0.67 4.12
C LEU A 88 -21.05 2.06 3.72
N ASP A 89 -21.88 2.67 4.55
CA ASP A 89 -22.48 3.99 4.29
C ASP A 89 -21.41 5.09 4.23
N HIS A 90 -20.38 5.00 5.07
CA HIS A 90 -19.21 5.89 5.04
C HIS A 90 -18.18 5.53 3.96
N SER A 91 -18.44 4.51 3.13
CA SER A 91 -17.54 4.05 2.06
C SER A 91 -16.14 3.63 2.58
N PHE A 92 -16.09 2.99 3.74
CA PHE A 92 -14.86 2.48 4.30
C PHE A 92 -14.29 1.34 3.46
N SER A 93 -12.98 1.21 3.50
CA SER A 93 -12.24 0.13 2.84
C SER A 93 -11.05 -0.30 3.70
N GLY A 94 -10.42 -1.42 3.33
CA GLY A 94 -9.28 -1.92 4.06
C GLY A 94 -9.61 -2.34 5.50
N VAL A 95 -8.69 -2.08 6.41
CA VAL A 95 -8.82 -2.46 7.83
C VAL A 95 -10.04 -1.82 8.50
N MET A 96 -10.42 -0.60 8.09
CA MET A 96 -11.62 0.06 8.63
C MET A 96 -12.89 -0.74 8.35
N LEU A 97 -13.00 -1.34 7.18
CA LEU A 97 -14.13 -2.20 6.80
C LEU A 97 -14.00 -3.61 7.39
N ARG A 98 -12.80 -4.18 7.34
CA ARG A 98 -12.52 -5.53 7.89
C ARG A 98 -12.68 -5.57 9.41
N GLY A 99 -12.29 -4.52 10.13
CA GLY A 99 -12.53 -4.39 11.57
C GLY A 99 -14.01 -4.48 11.95
N SER A 100 -14.90 -3.98 11.09
CA SER A 100 -16.36 -4.03 11.27
C SER A 100 -17.00 -5.34 10.77
N GLY A 101 -16.21 -6.38 10.49
CA GLY A 101 -16.73 -7.73 10.18
C GLY A 101 -17.02 -7.99 8.71
N VAL A 102 -16.53 -7.17 7.77
CA VAL A 102 -16.72 -7.38 6.33
C VAL A 102 -15.42 -7.90 5.72
N PRO A 103 -15.38 -9.15 5.20
CA PRO A 103 -14.17 -9.75 4.62
C PRO A 103 -13.92 -9.26 3.19
N TRP A 104 -13.81 -7.94 3.01
CA TRP A 104 -13.53 -7.33 1.72
C TRP A 104 -12.04 -7.03 1.55
N ASP A 105 -11.45 -7.59 0.48
CA ASP A 105 -10.07 -7.35 0.08
C ASP A 105 -9.97 -7.52 -1.43
N LEU A 106 -9.47 -6.50 -2.13
CA LEU A 106 -9.34 -6.50 -3.58
C LEU A 106 -8.38 -7.58 -4.09
N ARG A 107 -7.38 -7.94 -3.30
CA ARG A 107 -6.43 -9.01 -3.65
C ARG A 107 -7.10 -10.38 -3.80
N ARG A 108 -8.29 -10.57 -3.18
CA ARG A 108 -9.10 -11.80 -3.29
C ARG A 108 -10.36 -11.63 -4.12
N SER A 109 -11.06 -10.49 -3.99
CA SER A 109 -12.32 -10.24 -4.72
C SER A 109 -12.11 -9.91 -6.19
N GLN A 110 -11.04 -9.17 -6.51
CA GLN A 110 -10.64 -8.79 -7.86
C GLN A 110 -9.12 -8.95 -8.00
N PRO A 111 -8.60 -10.20 -8.02
CA PRO A 111 -7.17 -10.46 -8.01
C PRO A 111 -6.46 -9.77 -9.17
N TYR A 112 -5.38 -9.09 -8.87
CA TYR A 112 -4.47 -8.47 -9.82
C TYR A 112 -3.06 -9.03 -9.60
N GLU A 113 -2.20 -8.90 -10.62
CA GLU A 113 -0.85 -9.42 -10.61
C GLU A 113 -0.82 -10.92 -10.21
N ILE A 114 0.08 -11.30 -9.30
CA ILE A 114 0.26 -12.68 -8.85
C ILE A 114 -0.66 -13.07 -7.68
N TYR A 115 -1.50 -12.16 -7.13
CA TYR A 115 -2.27 -12.43 -5.91
C TYR A 115 -3.22 -13.62 -6.00
N LYS A 116 -3.67 -13.99 -7.19
CA LYS A 116 -4.51 -15.18 -7.41
C LYS A 116 -3.80 -16.47 -6.99
N ASP A 117 -2.47 -16.52 -7.16
CA ASP A 117 -1.66 -17.71 -6.95
C ASP A 117 -1.00 -17.76 -5.56
N LEU A 118 -1.17 -16.68 -4.76
CA LEU A 118 -0.60 -16.58 -3.42
C LEU A 118 -1.58 -17.08 -2.36
N ASP A 119 -1.03 -17.75 -1.35
CA ASP A 119 -1.80 -18.19 -0.19
C ASP A 119 -1.63 -17.20 0.97
N PHE A 120 -2.73 -16.56 1.36
CA PHE A 120 -2.80 -15.67 2.51
C PHE A 120 -4.23 -15.60 3.04
N LYS A 121 -4.38 -15.22 4.30
CA LYS A 121 -5.67 -15.03 4.96
C LYS A 121 -6.03 -13.55 5.02
N ILE A 122 -7.32 -13.26 5.08
CA ILE A 122 -7.84 -11.92 5.29
C ILE A 122 -8.28 -11.83 6.77
N PRO A 123 -7.61 -11.03 7.60
CA PRO A 123 -8.05 -10.81 8.98
C PRO A 123 -9.37 -10.04 9.01
N VAL A 124 -10.29 -10.48 9.87
CA VAL A 124 -11.61 -9.85 10.01
C VAL A 124 -11.92 -9.68 11.49
N GLY A 125 -12.22 -8.47 11.91
CA GLY A 125 -12.67 -8.13 13.25
C GLY A 125 -14.16 -8.47 13.47
N LYS A 126 -14.65 -8.20 14.67
CA LYS A 126 -16.03 -8.47 15.07
C LYS A 126 -16.74 -7.24 15.63
N ASN A 127 -16.04 -6.46 16.45
CA ASN A 127 -16.63 -5.37 17.23
C ASN A 127 -16.59 -4.02 16.52
N GLY A 128 -15.72 -3.86 15.51
CA GLY A 128 -15.58 -2.62 14.78
C GLY A 128 -14.95 -1.47 15.57
N ASP A 129 -14.22 -1.75 16.65
CA ASP A 129 -13.58 -0.78 17.52
C ASP A 129 -12.09 -0.58 17.16
N CYS A 130 -11.43 0.35 17.84
CA CYS A 130 -10.00 0.63 17.65
C CYS A 130 -9.13 -0.61 17.95
N TYR A 131 -9.55 -1.45 18.91
CA TYR A 131 -8.81 -2.63 19.30
C TYR A 131 -8.86 -3.73 18.21
N ASP A 132 -10.01 -3.99 17.61
CA ASP A 132 -10.14 -4.93 16.51
C ASP A 132 -9.34 -4.48 15.27
N ARG A 133 -9.33 -3.16 14.98
CA ARG A 133 -8.50 -2.60 13.91
C ARG A 133 -7.01 -2.80 14.16
N TYR A 134 -6.57 -2.67 15.40
CA TYR A 134 -5.20 -2.99 15.81
C TYR A 134 -4.89 -4.47 15.58
N LEU A 135 -5.75 -5.39 16.04
CA LEU A 135 -5.56 -6.83 15.85
C LEU A 135 -5.51 -7.21 14.36
N CYS A 136 -6.39 -6.64 13.55
CA CYS A 136 -6.36 -6.86 12.09
C CYS A 136 -5.01 -6.44 11.48
N ARG A 137 -4.44 -5.29 11.89
CA ARG A 137 -3.15 -4.83 11.38
C ARG A 137 -1.98 -5.72 11.81
N ILE A 138 -2.02 -6.24 13.03
CA ILE A 138 -1.01 -7.20 13.50
C ILE A 138 -1.03 -8.46 12.63
N GLU A 139 -2.21 -9.03 12.40
CA GLU A 139 -2.34 -10.20 11.53
C GLU A 139 -1.98 -9.90 10.06
N GLU A 140 -2.32 -8.72 9.56
CA GLU A 140 -1.92 -8.29 8.21
C GLU A 140 -0.41 -8.19 8.05
N MET A 141 0.33 -7.78 9.07
CA MET A 141 1.80 -7.80 9.03
C MET A 141 2.33 -9.23 8.91
N ARG A 142 1.75 -10.20 9.65
CA ARG A 142 2.13 -11.61 9.54
C ARG A 142 1.83 -12.20 8.16
N GLU A 143 0.65 -11.90 7.62
CA GLU A 143 0.26 -12.36 6.28
C GLU A 143 1.12 -11.68 5.18
N SER A 144 1.51 -10.41 5.36
CA SER A 144 2.41 -9.71 4.45
C SER A 144 3.78 -10.36 4.37
N VAL A 145 4.33 -10.83 5.49
CA VAL A 145 5.59 -11.62 5.52
C VAL A 145 5.45 -12.89 4.70
N LYS A 146 4.34 -13.63 4.84
CA LYS A 146 4.08 -14.84 4.05
C LYS A 146 4.01 -14.54 2.56
N ILE A 147 3.33 -13.46 2.19
CA ILE A 147 3.22 -13.02 0.79
C ILE A 147 4.62 -12.71 0.22
N ILE A 148 5.45 -11.96 0.94
CA ILE A 148 6.80 -11.60 0.49
C ILE A 148 7.66 -12.85 0.29
N LEU A 149 7.65 -13.80 1.21
CA LEU A 149 8.40 -15.05 1.09
C LEU A 149 7.96 -15.86 -0.14
N GLN A 150 6.66 -15.99 -0.38
CA GLN A 150 6.14 -16.65 -1.58
C GLN A 150 6.54 -15.93 -2.88
N CYS A 151 6.58 -14.60 -2.87
CA CYS A 151 7.03 -13.81 -4.02
C CYS A 151 8.52 -14.01 -4.29
N ILE A 152 9.35 -14.11 -3.26
CA ILE A 152 10.80 -14.37 -3.39
C ILE A 152 11.03 -15.74 -4.04
N GLU A 153 10.32 -16.77 -3.60
CA GLU A 153 10.43 -18.13 -4.15
C GLU A 153 10.02 -18.20 -5.63
N ARG A 154 9.09 -17.35 -6.06
CA ARG A 154 8.50 -17.33 -7.41
C ARG A 154 9.05 -16.23 -8.29
N LEU A 155 10.10 -15.54 -7.89
CA LEU A 155 10.65 -14.41 -8.63
C LEU A 155 11.11 -14.85 -10.04
N PRO A 156 10.47 -14.36 -11.13
CA PRO A 156 10.79 -14.76 -12.47
C PRO A 156 12.13 -14.15 -12.91
N LYS A 157 12.84 -14.85 -13.81
CA LYS A 157 14.00 -14.32 -14.52
C LYS A 157 13.55 -13.79 -15.88
N GLY A 158 14.12 -12.68 -16.32
CA GLY A 158 13.82 -12.16 -17.66
C GLY A 158 13.83 -10.63 -17.73
N PRO A 159 13.31 -10.06 -18.82
CA PRO A 159 13.24 -8.61 -18.99
C PRO A 159 12.27 -8.01 -17.98
N VAL A 160 12.68 -6.93 -17.34
CA VAL A 160 11.91 -6.24 -16.29
C VAL A 160 11.15 -5.02 -16.80
N ILE A 161 11.36 -4.66 -18.08
CA ILE A 161 10.71 -3.54 -18.76
C ILE A 161 10.37 -3.92 -20.20
N SER A 162 9.32 -3.35 -20.73
CA SER A 162 8.91 -3.53 -22.12
C SER A 162 9.99 -3.07 -23.11
N ILE A 163 10.16 -3.81 -24.20
CA ILE A 163 11.11 -3.50 -25.26
C ILE A 163 10.61 -2.37 -26.17
N ASP A 164 9.32 -1.98 -26.08
CA ASP A 164 8.76 -0.91 -26.90
C ASP A 164 9.25 0.47 -26.47
N ASN A 165 10.22 1.01 -27.22
CA ASN A 165 10.81 2.33 -26.98
C ASN A 165 9.85 3.52 -27.17
N LYS A 166 8.62 3.28 -27.63
CA LYS A 166 7.57 4.30 -27.68
C LYS A 166 6.88 4.51 -26.33
N ILE A 167 6.97 3.51 -25.43
CA ILE A 167 6.33 3.51 -24.11
C ILE A 167 7.38 3.56 -23.01
N SER A 168 8.47 2.79 -23.16
CA SER A 168 9.56 2.71 -22.20
C SER A 168 10.84 3.36 -22.73
N PRO A 169 11.63 4.03 -21.88
CA PRO A 169 12.87 4.67 -22.34
C PRO A 169 13.87 3.62 -22.82
N PRO A 170 14.56 3.86 -23.96
CA PRO A 170 15.62 3.00 -24.48
C PRO A 170 16.83 2.98 -23.53
N ASN A 171 17.66 1.94 -23.66
CA ASN A 171 18.89 1.82 -22.89
C ASN A 171 19.84 2.98 -23.16
N ARG A 172 20.60 3.40 -22.15
CA ARG A 172 21.51 4.54 -22.24
C ARG A 172 22.59 4.38 -23.33
N ASP A 173 23.03 3.17 -23.56
CA ASP A 173 24.06 2.90 -24.57
C ASP A 173 23.47 2.94 -25.98
N ASP A 174 22.24 2.48 -26.17
CA ASP A 174 21.51 2.59 -27.44
C ASP A 174 21.28 4.05 -27.84
N ILE A 175 20.97 4.94 -26.87
CA ILE A 175 20.80 6.37 -27.11
C ILE A 175 22.03 7.02 -27.73
N LYS A 176 23.24 6.52 -27.41
CA LYS A 176 24.50 7.05 -27.91
C LYS A 176 24.86 6.53 -29.32
N GLN A 177 24.30 5.39 -29.72
CA GLN A 177 24.68 4.68 -30.93
C GLN A 177 23.59 4.71 -32.02
N SER A 178 22.34 4.86 -31.62
CA SER A 178 21.18 4.82 -32.51
C SER A 178 20.44 6.15 -32.52
N MET A 179 20.28 6.73 -33.71
CA MET A 179 19.49 7.96 -33.88
C MET A 179 18.01 7.72 -33.52
N GLU A 180 17.46 6.55 -33.82
CA GLU A 180 16.09 6.18 -33.49
C GLU A 180 15.87 6.13 -31.98
N ALA A 181 16.78 5.51 -31.22
CA ALA A 181 16.73 5.47 -29.76
C ALA A 181 16.83 6.89 -29.16
N LEU A 182 17.66 7.75 -29.70
CA LEU A 182 17.77 9.14 -29.28
C LEU A 182 16.44 9.90 -29.51
N ILE A 183 15.80 9.73 -30.67
CA ILE A 183 14.52 10.37 -30.98
C ILE A 183 13.42 9.87 -30.06
N HIS A 184 13.33 8.56 -29.81
CA HIS A 184 12.37 7.99 -28.87
C HIS A 184 12.57 8.52 -27.45
N HIS A 185 13.80 8.55 -26.98
CA HIS A 185 14.13 9.13 -25.67
C HIS A 185 13.70 10.60 -25.60
N PHE A 186 14.07 11.42 -26.58
CA PHE A 186 13.70 12.82 -26.62
C PHE A 186 12.18 13.02 -26.60
N LYS A 187 11.44 12.30 -27.43
CA LYS A 187 9.97 12.39 -27.50
C LYS A 187 9.29 11.94 -26.21
N LEU A 188 9.76 10.86 -25.58
CA LEU A 188 9.18 10.38 -24.33
C LEU A 188 9.31 11.40 -23.20
N PHE A 189 10.44 12.08 -23.09
CA PHE A 189 10.70 13.04 -22.01
C PHE A 189 10.19 14.47 -22.30
N THR A 190 9.94 14.82 -23.55
CA THR A 190 9.40 16.15 -23.92
C THR A 190 7.90 16.13 -24.16
N GLU A 191 7.39 15.18 -24.94
CA GLU A 191 5.98 15.08 -25.34
C GLU A 191 5.23 13.99 -24.56
N GLY A 192 5.89 12.87 -24.24
CA GLY A 192 5.25 11.66 -23.72
C GLY A 192 4.63 10.82 -24.84
N TYR A 193 3.88 9.79 -24.46
CA TYR A 193 3.17 8.92 -25.39
C TYR A 193 1.67 9.23 -25.40
N ARG A 194 1.02 8.97 -26.51
CA ARG A 194 -0.43 9.16 -26.65
C ARG A 194 -1.18 7.91 -26.21
N VAL A 195 -2.25 8.11 -25.46
CA VAL A 195 -3.11 7.03 -24.96
C VAL A 195 -4.40 7.01 -25.80
N PRO A 196 -4.90 5.85 -26.25
CA PRO A 196 -6.18 5.75 -26.95
C PRO A 196 -7.32 6.41 -26.18
N LYS A 197 -8.32 6.94 -26.89
CA LYS A 197 -9.53 7.49 -26.26
C LYS A 197 -10.27 6.43 -25.49
N GLY A 198 -10.71 6.76 -24.30
CA GLY A 198 -11.46 5.88 -23.43
C GLY A 198 -11.35 6.29 -21.97
N ASP A 199 -12.02 5.55 -21.14
CA ASP A 199 -11.95 5.69 -19.69
C ASP A 199 -11.63 4.37 -19.03
N VAL A 200 -10.94 4.44 -17.89
CA VAL A 200 -10.54 3.26 -17.13
C VAL A 200 -10.52 3.58 -15.63
N TYR A 201 -11.04 2.67 -14.83
CA TYR A 201 -10.87 2.65 -13.38
C TYR A 201 -10.03 1.44 -12.99
N THR A 202 -8.99 1.68 -12.23
CA THR A 202 -8.14 0.64 -11.66
C THR A 202 -7.94 0.91 -10.18
N ALA A 203 -8.11 -0.11 -9.35
CA ALA A 203 -7.93 -0.03 -7.93
C ALA A 203 -6.98 -1.13 -7.43
N VAL A 204 -6.25 -0.83 -6.37
CA VAL A 204 -5.36 -1.75 -5.66
C VAL A 204 -5.68 -1.71 -4.16
N GLU A 205 -5.43 -2.82 -3.48
CA GLU A 205 -5.50 -2.88 -2.02
C GLU A 205 -4.22 -2.26 -1.45
N ALA A 206 -4.31 -0.99 -1.06
CA ALA A 206 -3.23 -0.32 -0.34
C ALA A 206 -3.31 -0.65 1.17
N PRO A 207 -2.24 -0.43 1.96
CA PRO A 207 -2.26 -0.68 3.41
C PRO A 207 -3.41 0.00 4.16
N LYS A 208 -3.86 1.15 3.67
CA LYS A 208 -4.97 1.93 4.25
C LYS A 208 -6.34 1.51 3.75
N GLY A 209 -6.40 0.82 2.62
CA GLY A 209 -7.63 0.39 1.97
C GLY A 209 -7.57 0.50 0.46
N GLU A 210 -8.71 0.56 -0.20
CA GLU A 210 -8.80 0.66 -1.64
C GLU A 210 -8.28 2.00 -2.15
N PHE A 211 -7.15 1.97 -2.86
CA PHE A 211 -6.63 3.11 -3.60
C PHE A 211 -6.97 2.94 -5.08
N GLY A 212 -7.76 3.84 -5.63
CA GLY A 212 -8.26 3.75 -7.00
C GLY A 212 -7.95 5.00 -7.81
N VAL A 213 -7.71 4.79 -9.10
CA VAL A 213 -7.48 5.87 -10.07
C VAL A 213 -8.45 5.71 -11.23
N TYR A 214 -9.23 6.74 -11.50
CA TYR A 214 -10.10 6.85 -12.66
C TYR A 214 -9.51 7.84 -13.65
N LEU A 215 -9.18 7.37 -14.85
CA LEU A 215 -8.56 8.14 -15.91
C LEU A 215 -9.49 8.22 -17.12
N ILE A 216 -9.60 9.42 -17.70
CA ILE A 216 -10.26 9.65 -18.99
C ILE A 216 -9.20 10.18 -19.95
N SER A 217 -9.06 9.51 -21.10
CA SER A 217 -8.19 9.93 -22.20
C SER A 217 -9.01 10.44 -23.39
N ASP A 218 -8.59 11.55 -23.97
CA ASP A 218 -9.11 12.12 -25.21
C ASP A 218 -8.28 11.74 -26.46
N GLY A 219 -7.24 10.92 -26.29
CA GLY A 219 -6.29 10.54 -27.32
C GLY A 219 -5.01 11.41 -27.35
N SER A 220 -4.89 12.35 -26.41
CA SER A 220 -3.67 13.15 -26.23
C SER A 220 -2.63 12.45 -25.32
N ASN A 221 -1.52 13.10 -25.09
CA ASN A 221 -0.47 12.68 -24.18
C ASN A 221 -0.72 13.08 -22.72
N LYS A 222 -1.83 13.75 -22.44
CA LYS A 222 -2.26 14.14 -21.10
C LYS A 222 -3.66 13.61 -20.83
N PRO A 223 -3.95 13.15 -19.61
CA PRO A 223 -5.31 12.74 -19.28
C PRO A 223 -6.26 13.95 -19.34
N TYR A 224 -7.41 13.78 -19.97
CA TYR A 224 -8.50 14.77 -19.94
C TYR A 224 -9.00 14.96 -18.51
N ARG A 225 -9.10 13.86 -17.75
CA ARG A 225 -9.46 13.88 -16.33
C ARG A 225 -8.77 12.73 -15.60
N CYS A 226 -8.29 13.04 -14.41
CA CYS A 226 -7.79 12.07 -13.45
C CYS A 226 -8.51 12.28 -12.11
N LYS A 227 -9.18 11.24 -11.60
CA LYS A 227 -9.77 11.25 -10.26
C LYS A 227 -9.12 10.14 -9.45
N ILE A 228 -8.60 10.52 -8.29
CA ILE A 228 -7.99 9.60 -7.35
C ILE A 228 -8.97 9.34 -6.22
N ARG A 229 -9.27 8.06 -5.96
CA ARG A 229 -9.96 7.61 -4.77
C ARG A 229 -8.91 7.28 -3.72
N ALA A 230 -8.84 8.11 -2.70
CA ALA A 230 -7.97 7.90 -1.56
C ALA A 230 -8.80 7.32 -0.40
N PRO A 231 -8.43 6.18 0.20
CA PRO A 231 -9.19 5.60 1.31
C PRO A 231 -9.22 6.52 2.52
N GLY A 232 -8.12 7.22 2.81
CA GLY A 232 -8.02 8.15 3.94
C GLY A 232 -9.01 9.31 3.87
N PHE A 233 -9.44 9.74 2.68
CA PHE A 233 -10.44 10.82 2.54
C PHE A 233 -11.81 10.43 3.10
N SER A 234 -12.29 9.23 2.79
CA SER A 234 -13.56 8.73 3.33
C SER A 234 -13.45 8.37 4.81
N HIS A 235 -12.31 7.81 5.24
CA HIS A 235 -12.08 7.50 6.65
C HIS A 235 -12.07 8.76 7.52
N LEU A 236 -11.38 9.82 7.09
CA LEU A 236 -11.31 11.08 7.84
C LEU A 236 -12.67 11.76 7.95
N GLN A 237 -13.52 11.67 6.93
CA GLN A 237 -14.87 12.23 6.96
C GLN A 237 -15.70 11.66 8.12
N ALA A 238 -15.51 10.40 8.48
CA ALA A 238 -16.23 9.77 9.57
C ALA A 238 -15.69 10.12 10.97
N MET A 239 -14.59 10.86 11.06
CA MET A 239 -13.96 11.17 12.35
C MET A 239 -14.91 11.86 13.33
N ASP A 240 -15.70 12.83 12.88
CA ASP A 240 -16.69 13.53 13.72
C ASP A 240 -17.71 12.55 14.33
N TYR A 241 -18.18 11.59 13.55
CA TYR A 241 -19.06 10.54 14.02
C TYR A 241 -18.40 9.63 15.07
N LEU A 242 -17.15 9.22 14.82
CA LEU A 242 -16.41 8.27 15.65
C LEU A 242 -15.99 8.82 17.02
N ILE A 243 -15.82 10.14 17.16
CA ILE A 243 -15.38 10.77 18.41
C ILE A 243 -16.54 11.26 19.28
N ARG A 244 -17.77 11.29 18.76
CA ARG A 244 -18.94 11.75 19.53
C ARG A 244 -19.20 10.82 20.71
N GLY A 245 -19.37 11.42 21.90
CA GLY A 245 -19.62 10.69 23.13
C GLY A 245 -18.38 10.10 23.81
N HIS A 246 -17.20 10.25 23.20
CA HIS A 246 -15.93 9.82 23.75
C HIS A 246 -15.15 10.98 24.40
N MET A 247 -14.11 10.66 25.18
CA MET A 247 -13.24 11.66 25.81
C MET A 247 -12.34 12.32 24.76
N LEU A 248 -11.93 13.56 25.01
CA LEU A 248 -10.93 14.23 24.17
C LEU A 248 -9.62 13.42 24.05
N ALA A 249 -9.27 12.68 25.10
CA ALA A 249 -8.10 11.79 25.11
C ALA A 249 -8.25 10.56 24.19
N ASP A 250 -9.45 10.24 23.70
CA ASP A 250 -9.69 9.12 22.77
C ASP A 250 -9.47 9.54 21.30
N VAL A 251 -9.51 10.84 21.02
CA VAL A 251 -9.33 11.38 19.66
C VAL A 251 -8.03 10.89 19.01
N PRO A 252 -6.86 10.92 19.68
CA PRO A 252 -5.62 10.35 19.11
C PRO A 252 -5.70 8.84 18.84
N ALA A 253 -6.40 8.07 19.67
CA ALA A 253 -6.58 6.63 19.45
C ALA A 253 -7.46 6.35 18.22
N VAL A 254 -8.58 7.07 18.10
CA VAL A 254 -9.45 7.00 16.91
C VAL A 254 -8.68 7.41 15.67
N LEU A 255 -8.02 8.58 15.67
CA LEU A 255 -7.22 9.07 14.54
C LEU A 255 -6.14 8.08 14.12
N GLY A 256 -5.42 7.51 15.09
CA GLY A 256 -4.42 6.46 14.83
C GLY A 256 -5.04 5.21 14.21
N SER A 257 -6.25 4.82 14.64
CA SER A 257 -6.95 3.66 14.08
C SER A 257 -7.42 3.87 12.64
N LEU A 258 -7.73 5.12 12.24
CA LEU A 258 -8.08 5.49 10.87
C LEU A 258 -6.87 5.43 9.92
N ASP A 259 -5.66 5.47 10.46
CA ASP A 259 -4.40 5.45 9.70
C ASP A 259 -4.34 6.55 8.62
N ILE A 260 -4.54 7.79 9.03
CA ILE A 260 -4.56 8.94 8.11
C ILE A 260 -3.15 9.40 7.77
N VAL A 261 -2.92 9.62 6.47
CA VAL A 261 -1.80 10.39 5.93
C VAL A 261 -2.35 11.54 5.11
N PHE A 262 -2.06 12.77 5.53
CA PHE A 262 -2.69 13.95 4.92
C PHE A 262 -2.31 14.15 3.46
N GLY A 263 -1.11 13.79 3.03
CA GLY A 263 -0.73 13.83 1.62
C GLY A 263 -1.60 12.95 0.72
N GLU A 264 -2.19 11.88 1.25
CA GLU A 264 -3.19 11.07 0.56
C GLU A 264 -4.56 11.78 0.52
N VAL A 265 -4.93 12.47 1.59
CA VAL A 265 -6.24 13.10 1.74
C VAL A 265 -6.36 14.35 0.90
N ASP A 266 -5.38 15.25 0.95
CA ASP A 266 -5.39 16.57 0.28
C ASP A 266 -4.66 16.59 -1.07
N ARG A 267 -3.83 15.58 -1.39
CA ARG A 267 -3.17 15.32 -2.69
C ARG A 267 -2.23 16.41 -3.16
#